data_0e1e5512b53a3b79a53a1f5d7ee08639
#
_entry.id   0e1e5512b53a3b79a53a1f5d7ee08639
#
_cell.length_a   1.000
_cell.length_b   1.000
_cell.length_c   1.000
_cell.angle_alpha   90.00
_cell.angle_beta   90.00
_cell.angle_gamma   90.00
#
_symmetry.space_group_name_H-M   'P 1'
#
loop_
_entity.id
_entity.type
_entity.pdbx_description
1 polymer ?
#
loop_
_entity_poly.entity_id
_entity_poly.type
_entity_poly.pdbx_seq_one_letter_code
_entity_poly.pdbx_strand_id
1 'polypeptide(L)'
;IFCTNIGSNFLSYGAAYFPWLNTSVVGDRDLTGDVFVWTDNIYANRNKLSDIDPAFSGIVTAFCERTDVFELEKDAVKKVNNHTFEFADVVAGNIENKEGKVIGVMTVDDITKEGETEVISKRIEVVWVPSTDNIENKQAFHQALYNGSSVYKQAIKGVLKKLNQLPPSAAMAGIYTMVDNSRGVWKAPANVTLSYVDSLVEDIDDDQQADLNAPAHGKAVNVIRLFRGEGIKVWGARTLDGNSLDWRYVNVRRTLLFLEESIKNAARAYVFEPNAAGTWINMKCMIENFLRSVWKRGGLAGATP
;
A
#
# COMPACT_ATOMS: atom_id res chain seq x y z
N ILE A 1 -1.13 -16.55 19.34
CA ILE A 1 -1.85 -15.26 19.57
C ILE A 1 -3.10 -15.19 18.69
N PHE A 2 -3.02 -15.32 17.33
CA PHE A 2 -4.19 -15.26 16.44
C PHE A 2 -5.28 -16.26 16.83
N CYS A 3 -4.92 -17.55 16.90
CA CYS A 3 -5.86 -18.64 17.24
C CYS A 3 -6.45 -18.53 18.64
N THR A 4 -5.76 -17.85 19.56
CA THR A 4 -6.23 -17.64 20.93
C THR A 4 -7.25 -16.50 21.00
N ASN A 5 -7.04 -15.45 20.21
CA ASN A 5 -7.85 -14.24 20.24
C ASN A 5 -9.11 -14.32 19.37
N ILE A 6 -9.10 -15.17 18.33
CA ILE A 6 -10.29 -15.41 17.53
C ILE A 6 -11.26 -16.28 18.32
N GLY A 7 -12.50 -15.85 18.47
CA GLY A 7 -13.53 -16.56 19.21
C GLY A 7 -13.76 -18.01 18.70
N SER A 8 -14.71 -18.71 19.27
CA SER A 8 -15.09 -20.08 18.88
C SER A 8 -16.35 -20.14 18.02
N ASN A 9 -17.01 -19.02 17.78
CA ASN A 9 -18.25 -18.97 17.00
C ASN A 9 -17.97 -18.77 15.51
N PHE A 10 -18.77 -19.42 14.67
CA PHE A 10 -18.74 -19.26 13.21
C PHE A 10 -17.39 -19.60 12.54
N LEU A 11 -16.59 -20.46 13.13
CA LEU A 11 -15.26 -20.82 12.62
C LEU A 11 -15.29 -21.39 11.19
N SER A 12 -16.37 -22.06 10.80
CA SER A 12 -16.55 -22.60 9.44
C SER A 12 -16.69 -21.53 8.34
N TYR A 13 -16.93 -20.27 8.71
CA TYR A 13 -17.05 -19.15 7.76
C TYR A 13 -15.70 -18.42 7.54
N GLY A 14 -14.68 -18.76 8.32
CA GLY A 14 -13.35 -18.17 8.24
C GLY A 14 -12.30 -19.16 7.74
N ALA A 15 -11.26 -18.64 7.11
CA ALA A 15 -10.04 -19.40 6.80
C ALA A 15 -8.82 -18.52 7.13
N ALA A 16 -7.84 -19.08 7.81
CA ALA A 16 -6.59 -18.41 8.13
C ALA A 16 -5.47 -18.95 7.25
N TYR A 17 -4.55 -18.05 6.89
CA TYR A 17 -3.37 -18.36 6.08
C TYR A 17 -2.12 -17.80 6.72
N PHE A 18 -1.03 -18.56 6.65
CA PHE A 18 0.27 -18.24 7.23
C PHE A 18 1.38 -18.76 6.29
N PRO A 19 2.55 -18.13 6.21
CA PRO A 19 2.98 -16.89 6.87
C PRO A 19 2.62 -15.62 6.10
N TRP A 20 3.15 -14.45 6.55
CA TRP A 20 3.15 -13.22 5.79
C TRP A 20 4.05 -13.36 4.57
N LEU A 21 3.78 -12.55 3.56
CA LEU A 21 4.41 -12.60 2.24
C LEU A 21 5.33 -11.41 2.06
N ASN A 22 6.53 -11.63 1.54
CA ASN A 22 7.36 -10.59 0.99
C ASN A 22 7.04 -10.48 -0.51
N THR A 23 6.45 -9.37 -0.90
CA THR A 23 5.95 -9.13 -2.26
C THR A 23 6.82 -8.14 -3.02
N SER A 24 6.61 -8.03 -4.31
CA SER A 24 7.18 -7.01 -5.19
C SER A 24 6.11 -6.07 -5.77
N VAL A 25 5.04 -5.83 -5.01
CA VAL A 25 3.92 -4.99 -5.44
C VAL A 25 4.31 -3.52 -5.50
N VAL A 26 5.09 -3.05 -4.51
CA VAL A 26 5.62 -1.68 -4.47
C VAL A 26 7.06 -1.69 -4.95
N GLY A 27 7.35 -0.95 -6.00
CA GLY A 27 8.71 -0.79 -6.54
C GLY A 27 9.37 0.53 -6.13
N ASP A 28 10.68 0.66 -6.43
CA ASP A 28 11.44 1.90 -6.21
C ASP A 28 10.78 3.13 -6.89
N ARG A 29 10.11 2.90 -8.01
CA ARG A 29 9.47 3.97 -8.80
C ARG A 29 8.19 4.52 -8.16
N ASP A 30 7.60 3.77 -7.24
CA ASP A 30 6.38 4.18 -6.54
C ASP A 30 6.69 5.09 -5.35
N LEU A 31 7.94 5.08 -4.87
CA LEU A 31 8.43 5.98 -3.82
C LEU A 31 9.02 7.24 -4.43
N THR A 32 8.15 8.18 -4.81
CA THR A 32 8.55 9.49 -5.33
C THR A 32 8.77 10.50 -4.21
N GLY A 33 9.48 11.59 -4.51
CA GLY A 33 9.73 12.66 -3.54
C GLY A 33 8.47 13.28 -2.93
N ASP A 34 7.34 13.19 -3.64
CA ASP A 34 6.05 13.74 -3.20
C ASP A 34 5.31 12.83 -2.20
N VAL A 35 5.69 11.55 -2.12
CA VAL A 35 5.14 10.60 -1.14
C VAL A 35 5.67 10.88 0.27
N PHE A 36 6.85 11.51 0.37
CA PHE A 36 7.48 11.79 1.66
C PHE A 36 7.06 13.14 2.22
N VAL A 37 6.87 13.17 3.54
CA VAL A 37 6.71 14.42 4.28
C VAL A 37 8.12 14.89 4.69
N TRP A 38 8.57 15.94 4.04
CA TRP A 38 9.87 16.57 4.34
C TRP A 38 9.68 17.57 5.48
N THR A 39 10.55 17.52 6.49
CA THR A 39 10.53 18.40 7.64
C THR A 39 11.88 19.04 7.84
N ASP A 40 11.95 20.22 8.47
CA ASP A 40 13.20 20.94 8.77
C ASP A 40 14.15 20.15 9.65
N ASN A 41 13.68 19.12 10.32
CA ASN A 41 14.52 18.18 11.07
C ASN A 41 15.58 17.50 10.20
N ILE A 42 15.34 17.35 8.88
CA ILE A 42 16.34 16.76 7.98
C ILE A 42 17.57 17.66 7.90
N TYR A 43 17.38 18.99 7.79
CA TYR A 43 18.48 19.95 7.79
C TYR A 43 19.16 20.05 9.16
N ALA A 44 18.38 20.15 10.23
CA ALA A 44 18.88 20.25 11.60
C ALA A 44 19.75 19.05 12.02
N ASN A 45 19.44 17.85 11.53
CA ASN A 45 20.16 16.63 11.86
C ASN A 45 21.21 16.21 10.80
N ARG A 46 21.43 17.00 9.74
CA ARG A 46 22.36 16.64 8.66
C ARG A 46 23.77 16.30 9.14
N ASN A 47 24.27 17.02 10.15
CA ASN A 47 25.59 16.81 10.70
C ASN A 47 25.73 15.50 11.47
N LYS A 48 24.65 14.99 12.09
CA LYS A 48 24.68 13.69 12.77
C LYS A 48 24.87 12.52 11.82
N LEU A 49 24.48 12.68 10.57
CA LEU A 49 24.63 11.66 9.53
C LEU A 49 25.90 11.88 8.68
N SER A 50 26.54 13.04 8.79
CA SER A 50 27.76 13.36 8.01
C SER A 50 28.95 12.47 8.37
N ASP A 51 29.04 12.00 9.61
CA ASP A 51 30.08 11.07 10.05
C ASP A 51 29.96 9.69 9.38
N ILE A 52 28.74 9.33 8.97
CA ILE A 52 28.43 8.05 8.32
C ILE A 52 28.37 8.22 6.80
N ASP A 53 27.79 9.31 6.33
CA ASP A 53 27.60 9.62 4.91
C ASP A 53 27.72 11.14 4.66
N PRO A 54 28.94 11.63 4.35
CA PRO A 54 29.16 13.06 4.04
C PRO A 54 28.32 13.57 2.87
N ALA A 55 28.01 12.70 1.88
CA ALA A 55 27.19 13.06 0.73
C ALA A 55 25.77 13.47 1.13
N PHE A 56 25.19 12.83 2.16
CA PHE A 56 23.88 13.19 2.67
C PHE A 56 23.83 14.64 3.14
N SER A 57 24.77 15.06 3.96
CA SER A 57 24.85 16.43 4.48
C SER A 57 25.00 17.46 3.36
N GLY A 58 25.88 17.19 2.39
CA GLY A 58 26.11 18.09 1.25
C GLY A 58 24.86 18.27 0.38
N ILE A 59 24.13 17.18 0.09
CA ILE A 59 22.90 17.24 -0.70
C ILE A 59 21.80 17.99 0.07
N VAL A 60 21.61 17.70 1.35
CA VAL A 60 20.60 18.38 2.17
C VAL A 60 20.91 19.89 2.26
N THR A 61 22.15 20.26 2.44
CA THR A 61 22.58 21.66 2.43
C THR A 61 22.27 22.33 1.10
N ALA A 62 22.65 21.71 -0.01
CA ALA A 62 22.44 22.27 -1.36
C ALA A 62 20.98 22.49 -1.72
N PHE A 63 20.04 21.67 -1.20
CA PHE A 63 18.62 21.79 -1.50
C PHE A 63 17.85 22.65 -0.48
N CYS A 64 18.27 22.70 0.78
CA CYS A 64 17.60 23.46 1.82
C CYS A 64 18.09 24.90 1.94
N GLU A 65 19.34 25.18 1.57
CA GLU A 65 19.90 26.53 1.52
C GLU A 65 19.58 27.16 0.17
N ARG A 66 19.10 28.39 0.21
CA ARG A 66 18.71 29.14 -0.99
C ARG A 66 19.17 30.57 -0.88
N THR A 67 19.80 31.04 -1.96
CA THR A 67 20.10 32.45 -2.16
C THR A 67 19.51 32.87 -3.51
N ASP A 68 18.65 33.87 -3.49
CA ASP A 68 18.11 34.47 -4.70
C ASP A 68 18.74 35.83 -4.94
N VAL A 69 19.26 36.06 -6.14
CA VAL A 69 19.79 37.37 -6.57
C VAL A 69 18.96 37.84 -7.76
N PHE A 70 18.42 39.02 -7.66
CA PHE A 70 17.62 39.60 -8.74
C PHE A 70 17.71 41.12 -8.75
N GLU A 71 17.39 41.72 -9.90
CA GLU A 71 17.30 43.16 -10.07
C GLU A 71 15.84 43.58 -10.15
N LEU A 72 15.51 44.68 -9.50
CA LEU A 72 14.19 45.31 -9.48
C LEU A 72 14.27 46.72 -10.01
N GLU A 73 13.67 46.94 -11.18
CA GLU A 73 13.59 48.24 -11.81
C GLU A 73 12.65 49.18 -11.06
N LYS A 74 12.78 50.49 -11.25
CA LYS A 74 11.89 51.51 -10.67
C LYS A 74 10.45 51.19 -11.02
N ASP A 75 9.57 51.26 -10.03
CA ASP A 75 8.13 50.96 -10.11
C ASP A 75 7.75 49.51 -10.46
N ALA A 76 8.73 48.60 -10.46
CA ALA A 76 8.49 47.19 -10.69
C ALA A 76 8.12 46.43 -9.39
N VAL A 77 7.40 45.33 -9.57
CA VAL A 77 7.05 44.36 -8.51
C VAL A 77 7.53 42.98 -8.95
N LYS A 78 8.23 42.28 -8.06
CA LYS A 78 8.73 40.93 -8.34
C LYS A 78 8.34 39.98 -7.22
N LYS A 79 7.91 38.78 -7.60
CA LYS A 79 7.58 37.72 -6.64
C LYS A 79 8.68 36.66 -6.64
N VAL A 80 9.28 36.42 -5.48
CA VAL A 80 10.32 35.41 -5.27
C VAL A 80 10.00 34.63 -4.01
N ASN A 81 10.03 33.32 -4.09
CA ASN A 81 9.78 32.41 -2.97
C ASN A 81 8.49 32.77 -2.16
N ASN A 82 7.38 33.00 -2.88
CA ASN A 82 6.08 33.42 -2.32
C ASN A 82 6.05 34.79 -1.61
N HIS A 83 7.15 35.58 -1.66
CA HIS A 83 7.22 36.95 -1.16
C HIS A 83 7.19 37.92 -2.35
N THR A 84 6.50 39.03 -2.14
CA THR A 84 6.39 40.11 -3.11
C THR A 84 7.33 41.22 -2.71
N PHE A 85 8.18 41.68 -3.65
CA PHE A 85 9.12 42.78 -3.48
C PHE A 85 8.69 43.92 -4.38
N GLU A 86 8.42 45.07 -3.78
CA GLU A 86 8.08 46.32 -4.48
C GLU A 86 9.25 47.29 -4.37
N PHE A 87 9.58 47.97 -5.46
CA PHE A 87 10.76 48.85 -5.51
C PHE A 87 10.77 49.93 -4.40
N ALA A 88 9.59 50.46 -4.05
CA ALA A 88 9.48 51.48 -3.00
C ALA A 88 9.73 50.94 -1.59
N ASP A 89 9.39 49.69 -1.33
CA ASP A 89 9.39 49.09 0.02
C ASP A 89 10.61 48.24 0.31
N VAL A 90 11.47 47.98 -0.71
CA VAL A 90 12.65 47.15 -0.54
C VAL A 90 13.75 47.90 0.19
N VAL A 91 14.06 47.43 1.39
CA VAL A 91 15.14 47.93 2.27
C VAL A 91 15.90 46.75 2.86
N ALA A 92 17.24 46.88 2.97
CA ALA A 92 18.05 45.84 3.56
C ALA A 92 17.62 45.50 4.99
N GLY A 93 17.49 44.21 5.30
CA GLY A 93 17.04 43.77 6.62
C GLY A 93 16.51 42.34 6.65
N ASN A 94 15.84 42.00 7.76
CA ASN A 94 15.22 40.69 7.91
C ASN A 94 13.89 40.59 7.15
N ILE A 95 13.65 39.46 6.52
CA ILE A 95 12.35 39.07 5.98
C ILE A 95 11.67 38.22 7.02
N GLU A 96 10.48 38.62 7.46
CA GLU A 96 9.70 37.90 8.46
C GLU A 96 8.42 37.31 7.86
N ASN A 97 7.99 36.19 8.38
CA ASN A 97 6.69 35.62 8.04
C ASN A 97 5.55 36.33 8.80
N LYS A 98 4.30 35.94 8.56
CA LYS A 98 3.10 36.50 9.21
C LYS A 98 3.09 36.33 10.75
N GLU A 99 3.94 35.50 11.29
CA GLU A 99 4.08 35.20 12.71
C GLU A 99 5.26 35.95 13.34
N GLY A 100 5.95 36.81 12.57
CA GLY A 100 7.12 37.58 13.03
C GLY A 100 8.43 36.76 13.12
N LYS A 101 8.45 35.55 12.52
CA LYS A 101 9.67 34.73 12.48
C LYS A 101 10.52 35.13 11.28
N VAL A 102 11.81 35.36 11.50
CA VAL A 102 12.80 35.63 10.44
C VAL A 102 12.93 34.39 9.55
N ILE A 103 12.66 34.57 8.25
CA ILE A 103 12.75 33.53 7.23
C ILE A 103 13.79 33.80 6.18
N GLY A 104 14.41 34.97 6.19
CA GLY A 104 15.50 35.35 5.30
C GLY A 104 16.16 36.66 5.71
N VAL A 105 17.30 36.94 5.11
CA VAL A 105 18.01 38.22 5.26
C VAL A 105 18.23 38.79 3.87
N MET A 106 17.89 40.04 3.68
CA MET A 106 17.98 40.75 2.42
C MET A 106 19.03 41.84 2.47
N THR A 107 19.87 41.85 1.45
CA THR A 107 20.80 42.99 1.16
C THR A 107 20.32 43.70 -0.12
N VAL A 108 20.51 45.02 -0.17
CA VAL A 108 20.02 45.84 -1.28
C VAL A 108 21.16 46.79 -1.68
N ASP A 109 21.49 46.76 -2.95
CA ASP A 109 22.44 47.66 -3.56
C ASP A 109 21.71 48.57 -4.59
N ASP A 110 21.76 49.87 -4.39
CA ASP A 110 21.12 50.84 -5.31
C ASP A 110 22.00 51.02 -6.54
N ILE A 111 21.39 50.98 -7.72
CA ILE A 111 22.02 51.18 -9.01
C ILE A 111 21.56 52.55 -9.59
N THR A 112 22.50 53.44 -9.80
CA THR A 112 22.29 54.76 -10.41
C THR A 112 22.99 54.83 -11.75
N LYS A 113 22.49 55.71 -12.65
CA LYS A 113 23.27 56.03 -13.87
C LYS A 113 24.44 56.91 -13.54
N GLU A 114 25.49 56.78 -14.36
CA GLU A 114 26.72 57.58 -14.21
C GLU A 114 26.38 59.08 -14.35
N GLY A 115 26.65 59.88 -13.29
CA GLY A 115 26.37 61.29 -13.19
C GLY A 115 24.95 61.68 -12.71
N GLU A 116 24.08 60.73 -12.40
CA GLU A 116 22.76 60.98 -11.85
C GLU A 116 22.67 60.48 -10.38
N THR A 117 21.85 61.17 -9.57
CA THR A 117 21.57 60.78 -8.17
C THR A 117 20.32 59.92 -8.03
N GLU A 118 19.58 59.75 -9.11
CA GLU A 118 18.35 58.97 -9.08
C GLU A 118 18.63 57.48 -9.22
N VAL A 119 18.08 56.68 -8.29
CA VAL A 119 18.15 55.20 -8.30
C VAL A 119 17.19 54.69 -9.39
N ILE A 120 17.75 53.99 -10.38
CA ILE A 120 16.96 53.43 -11.50
C ILE A 120 16.61 51.96 -11.30
N SER A 121 17.44 51.21 -10.60
CA SER A 121 17.16 49.84 -10.20
C SER A 121 17.84 49.51 -8.89
N LYS A 122 17.39 48.43 -8.25
CA LYS A 122 17.98 47.89 -7.02
C LYS A 122 18.40 46.44 -7.28
N ARG A 123 19.64 46.11 -6.96
CA ARG A 123 20.09 44.73 -6.90
C ARG A 123 19.81 44.18 -5.52
N ILE A 124 19.07 43.09 -5.46
CA ILE A 124 18.59 42.47 -4.23
C ILE A 124 19.18 41.09 -4.15
N GLU A 125 19.83 40.80 -3.04
CA GLU A 125 20.27 39.45 -2.68
C GLU A 125 19.54 39.03 -1.40
N VAL A 126 18.83 37.90 -1.48
CA VAL A 126 18.08 37.31 -0.37
C VAL A 126 18.69 35.97 -0.01
N VAL A 127 19.23 35.85 1.19
CA VAL A 127 19.69 34.61 1.79
C VAL A 127 18.56 34.08 2.69
N TRP A 128 17.91 33.04 2.24
CA TRP A 128 16.82 32.44 2.98
C TRP A 128 17.33 31.57 4.14
N VAL A 129 16.59 31.55 5.24
CA VAL A 129 16.87 30.60 6.33
C VAL A 129 16.69 29.18 5.79
N PRO A 130 17.68 28.31 6.02
CA PRO A 130 17.62 26.94 5.51
C PRO A 130 16.36 26.20 6.01
N SER A 131 15.52 25.76 5.07
CA SER A 131 14.26 25.08 5.33
C SER A 131 13.92 24.08 4.23
N THR A 132 13.11 23.09 4.55
CA THR A 132 12.53 22.17 3.57
C THR A 132 11.54 22.87 2.63
N ASP A 133 11.02 24.04 2.99
CA ASP A 133 10.17 24.85 2.12
C ASP A 133 10.94 25.45 0.94
N ASN A 134 12.29 25.56 1.06
CA ASN A 134 13.14 26.00 -0.03
C ASN A 134 13.31 24.94 -1.14
N ILE A 135 12.87 23.71 -0.91
CA ILE A 135 12.97 22.63 -1.90
C ILE A 135 11.85 22.80 -2.92
N GLU A 136 12.15 23.41 -4.06
CA GLU A 136 11.19 23.61 -5.15
C GLU A 136 10.78 22.31 -5.82
N ASN A 137 11.71 21.36 -5.96
CA ASN A 137 11.49 20.08 -6.62
C ASN A 137 11.82 18.92 -5.68
N LYS A 138 10.81 18.45 -4.95
CA LYS A 138 10.93 17.33 -4.01
C LYS A 138 11.38 16.03 -4.68
N GLN A 139 11.01 15.82 -5.93
CA GLN A 139 11.42 14.65 -6.69
C GLN A 139 12.92 14.70 -7.03
N ALA A 140 13.44 15.85 -7.43
CA ALA A 140 14.87 16.02 -7.69
C ALA A 140 15.70 15.84 -6.40
N PHE A 141 15.21 16.35 -5.28
CA PHE A 141 15.81 16.16 -3.97
C PHE A 141 15.86 14.68 -3.56
N HIS A 142 14.73 13.98 -3.68
CA HIS A 142 14.67 12.54 -3.44
C HIS A 142 15.67 11.78 -4.31
N GLN A 143 15.72 12.08 -5.61
CA GLN A 143 16.64 11.44 -6.55
C GLN A 143 18.11 11.71 -6.23
N ALA A 144 18.44 12.95 -5.86
CA ALA A 144 19.79 13.32 -5.46
C ALA A 144 20.23 12.53 -4.21
N LEU A 145 19.36 12.43 -3.20
CA LEU A 145 19.62 11.63 -2.00
C LEU A 145 19.73 10.14 -2.32
N TYR A 146 18.84 9.61 -3.15
CA TYR A 146 18.84 8.18 -3.51
C TYR A 146 20.11 7.77 -4.27
N ASN A 147 20.60 8.64 -5.15
CA ASN A 147 21.80 8.36 -5.95
C ASN A 147 23.11 8.68 -5.20
N GLY A 148 23.10 9.73 -4.39
CA GLY A 148 24.31 10.23 -3.73
C GLY A 148 24.55 9.68 -2.34
N SER A 149 23.49 9.32 -1.60
CA SER A 149 23.61 8.88 -0.20
C SER A 149 23.35 7.38 -0.04
N SER A 150 24.36 6.66 0.44
CA SER A 150 24.23 5.22 0.74
C SER A 150 23.28 4.97 1.93
N VAL A 151 23.30 5.86 2.92
CA VAL A 151 22.41 5.77 4.11
C VAL A 151 20.97 5.96 3.72
N TYR A 152 20.66 6.98 2.91
CA TYR A 152 19.32 7.22 2.42
C TYR A 152 18.80 6.05 1.56
N LYS A 153 19.64 5.55 0.66
CA LYS A 153 19.30 4.40 -0.18
C LYS A 153 18.97 3.14 0.64
N GLN A 154 19.73 2.88 1.72
CA GLN A 154 19.45 1.77 2.63
C GLN A 154 18.13 1.99 3.40
N ALA A 155 17.86 3.21 3.84
CA ALA A 155 16.60 3.55 4.50
C ALA A 155 15.40 3.32 3.58
N ILE A 156 15.47 3.79 2.33
CA ILE A 156 14.41 3.56 1.31
C ILE A 156 14.20 2.07 1.04
N LYS A 157 15.28 1.28 0.90
CA LYS A 157 15.16 -0.18 0.77
C LYS A 157 14.52 -0.83 1.99
N GLY A 158 14.81 -0.33 3.19
CA GLY A 158 14.16 -0.77 4.42
C GLY A 158 12.67 -0.46 4.43
N VAL A 159 12.28 0.72 3.98
CA VAL A 159 10.86 1.12 3.82
C VAL A 159 10.17 0.23 2.80
N LEU A 160 10.75 0.03 1.62
CA LEU A 160 10.21 -0.86 0.58
C LEU A 160 10.00 -2.28 1.09
N LYS A 161 10.98 -2.83 1.80
CA LYS A 161 10.85 -4.15 2.41
C LYS A 161 9.67 -4.22 3.38
N LYS A 162 9.46 -3.17 4.17
CA LYS A 162 8.31 -3.08 5.10
C LYS A 162 6.98 -2.94 4.38
N LEU A 163 6.91 -2.12 3.34
CA LEU A 163 5.70 -1.91 2.54
C LEU A 163 5.30 -3.18 1.77
N ASN A 164 6.28 -3.94 1.31
CA ASN A 164 6.07 -5.19 0.58
C ASN A 164 5.85 -6.41 1.50
N GLN A 165 5.97 -6.25 2.81
CA GLN A 165 5.63 -7.29 3.76
C GLN A 165 4.14 -7.27 4.07
N LEU A 166 3.37 -8.08 3.35
CA LEU A 166 1.90 -8.04 3.37
C LEU A 166 1.30 -9.32 3.97
N PRO A 167 0.14 -9.20 4.64
CA PRO A 167 -0.62 -10.37 5.06
C PRO A 167 -1.18 -11.10 3.83
N PRO A 168 -1.34 -12.44 3.89
CA PRO A 168 -1.76 -13.24 2.75
C PRO A 168 -3.21 -13.02 2.30
N SER A 169 -4.02 -12.28 3.06
CA SER A 169 -5.45 -12.12 2.81
C SER A 169 -5.80 -11.57 1.43
N ALA A 170 -5.10 -10.53 0.97
CA ALA A 170 -5.32 -9.95 -0.37
C ALA A 170 -4.93 -10.91 -1.49
N ALA A 171 -3.78 -11.58 -1.36
CA ALA A 171 -3.33 -12.60 -2.30
C ALA A 171 -4.32 -13.77 -2.36
N MET A 172 -4.86 -14.20 -1.22
CA MET A 172 -5.86 -15.27 -1.16
C MET A 172 -7.19 -14.88 -1.79
N ALA A 173 -7.63 -13.63 -1.67
CA ALA A 173 -8.82 -13.15 -2.39
C ALA A 173 -8.64 -13.27 -3.91
N GLY A 174 -7.45 -12.92 -4.42
CA GLY A 174 -7.08 -13.10 -5.82
C GLY A 174 -7.08 -14.58 -6.24
N ILE A 175 -6.50 -15.47 -5.43
CA ILE A 175 -6.48 -16.92 -5.68
C ILE A 175 -7.90 -17.50 -5.70
N TYR A 176 -8.76 -17.11 -4.76
CA TYR A 176 -10.15 -17.56 -4.76
C TYR A 176 -10.86 -17.16 -6.04
N THR A 177 -10.77 -15.89 -6.43
CA THR A 177 -11.37 -15.38 -7.67
C THR A 177 -10.86 -16.11 -8.90
N MET A 178 -9.55 -16.34 -8.99
CA MET A 178 -8.93 -17.03 -10.11
C MET A 178 -9.39 -18.50 -10.20
N VAL A 179 -9.44 -19.22 -9.08
CA VAL A 179 -9.90 -20.62 -9.04
C VAL A 179 -11.38 -20.72 -9.33
N ASP A 180 -12.20 -19.82 -8.79
CA ASP A 180 -13.64 -19.79 -9.05
C ASP A 180 -13.95 -19.59 -10.53
N ASN A 181 -13.25 -18.67 -11.18
CA ASN A 181 -13.44 -18.38 -12.61
C ASN A 181 -12.95 -19.52 -13.52
N SER A 182 -11.85 -20.19 -13.15
CA SER A 182 -11.24 -21.22 -13.99
C SER A 182 -11.78 -22.64 -13.74
N ARG A 183 -12.13 -22.95 -12.50
CA ARG A 183 -12.48 -24.33 -12.07
C ARG A 183 -13.80 -24.43 -11.33
N GLY A 184 -14.36 -23.32 -10.90
CA GLY A 184 -15.58 -23.25 -10.10
C GLY A 184 -15.35 -23.21 -8.59
N VAL A 185 -16.33 -22.70 -7.85
CA VAL A 185 -16.30 -22.52 -6.39
C VAL A 185 -16.09 -23.82 -5.60
N TRP A 186 -16.43 -24.96 -6.18
CA TRP A 186 -16.27 -26.30 -5.59
C TRP A 186 -14.83 -26.80 -5.60
N LYS A 187 -13.92 -26.17 -6.36
CA LYS A 187 -12.51 -26.51 -6.35
C LYS A 187 -11.82 -25.86 -5.16
N ALA A 188 -11.07 -26.66 -4.40
CA ALA A 188 -10.26 -26.14 -3.32
C ALA A 188 -9.23 -25.12 -3.83
N PRO A 189 -9.13 -23.90 -3.24
CA PRO A 189 -8.16 -22.86 -3.62
C PRO A 189 -6.77 -23.19 -3.06
N ALA A 190 -6.26 -24.34 -3.42
CA ALA A 190 -4.95 -24.85 -2.98
C ALA A 190 -4.21 -25.48 -4.17
N ASN A 191 -2.91 -25.69 -3.99
CA ASN A 191 -1.95 -26.09 -5.03
C ASN A 191 -1.96 -25.10 -6.21
N VAL A 192 -1.94 -23.82 -5.86
CA VAL A 192 -1.90 -22.71 -6.82
C VAL A 192 -0.72 -21.81 -6.45
N THR A 193 0.07 -21.44 -7.46
CA THR A 193 1.24 -20.56 -7.30
C THR A 193 0.79 -19.14 -7.12
N LEU A 194 1.43 -18.42 -6.18
CA LEU A 194 1.25 -17.00 -5.96
C LEU A 194 2.14 -16.19 -6.90
N SER A 195 1.58 -15.18 -7.53
CA SER A 195 2.32 -14.21 -8.34
C SER A 195 2.71 -13.01 -7.50
N TYR A 196 3.80 -12.33 -7.87
CA TYR A 196 4.33 -11.14 -7.17
C TYR A 196 4.72 -11.38 -5.71
N VAL A 197 5.05 -12.62 -5.35
CA VAL A 197 5.58 -13.02 -4.05
C VAL A 197 7.00 -13.54 -4.26
N ASP A 198 7.97 -12.84 -3.69
CA ASP A 198 9.40 -13.15 -3.86
C ASP A 198 9.88 -14.17 -2.83
N SER A 199 9.39 -14.06 -1.60
CA SER A 199 9.72 -14.96 -0.51
C SER A 199 8.64 -14.97 0.57
N LEU A 200 8.76 -15.89 1.48
CA LEU A 200 7.94 -15.94 2.69
C LEU A 200 8.69 -15.25 3.84
N VAL A 201 7.94 -14.70 4.80
CA VAL A 201 8.54 -14.12 6.01
C VAL A 201 9.13 -15.22 6.90
N GLU A 202 8.53 -16.41 6.86
CA GLU A 202 8.93 -17.57 7.63
C GLU A 202 8.75 -18.83 6.77
N ASP A 203 9.77 -19.68 6.71
CA ASP A 203 9.70 -20.97 6.04
C ASP A 203 9.12 -22.02 6.98
N ILE A 204 8.19 -22.80 6.49
CA ILE A 204 7.45 -23.81 7.25
C ILE A 204 7.87 -25.20 6.79
N ASP A 205 8.29 -26.05 7.72
CA ASP A 205 8.58 -27.45 7.49
C ASP A 205 7.31 -28.34 7.55
N ASP A 206 7.49 -29.65 7.33
CA ASP A 206 6.37 -30.58 7.28
C ASP A 206 5.72 -30.79 8.66
N ASP A 207 6.51 -30.81 9.73
CA ASP A 207 6.02 -31.01 11.09
C ASP A 207 5.24 -29.79 11.57
N GLN A 208 5.77 -28.60 11.36
CA GLN A 208 5.08 -27.34 11.64
C GLN A 208 3.77 -27.21 10.85
N GLN A 209 3.77 -27.65 9.58
CA GLN A 209 2.56 -27.67 8.78
C GLN A 209 1.52 -28.63 9.34
N ALA A 210 1.93 -29.82 9.78
CA ALA A 210 1.04 -30.80 10.39
C ALA A 210 0.35 -30.23 11.64
N ASP A 211 1.11 -29.55 12.50
CA ASP A 211 0.61 -28.90 13.71
C ASP A 211 -0.37 -27.75 13.40
N LEU A 212 -0.09 -26.96 12.38
CA LEU A 212 -0.99 -25.87 11.94
C LEU A 212 -2.27 -26.39 11.29
N ASN A 213 -2.17 -27.51 10.58
CA ASN A 213 -3.29 -28.10 9.84
C ASN A 213 -4.28 -28.85 10.75
N ALA A 214 -3.80 -29.49 11.81
CA ALA A 214 -4.60 -30.25 12.75
C ALA A 214 -4.22 -29.94 14.22
N PRO A 215 -4.32 -28.69 14.65
CA PRO A 215 -3.90 -28.30 15.99
C PRO A 215 -4.84 -28.83 17.06
N ALA A 216 -4.28 -29.09 18.26
CA ALA A 216 -5.02 -29.59 19.42
C ALA A 216 -6.20 -28.67 19.82
N HIS A 217 -6.10 -27.36 19.59
CA HIS A 217 -7.19 -26.41 19.86
C HIS A 217 -8.27 -26.34 18.78
N GLY A 218 -8.19 -27.18 17.73
CA GLY A 218 -9.21 -27.35 16.69
C GLY A 218 -9.31 -26.25 15.64
N LYS A 219 -8.48 -25.19 15.69
CA LYS A 219 -8.52 -24.08 14.74
C LYS A 219 -7.42 -24.24 13.70
N ALA A 220 -7.76 -24.76 12.53
CA ALA A 220 -6.81 -25.02 11.46
C ALA A 220 -6.31 -23.73 10.79
N VAL A 221 -5.03 -23.71 10.42
CA VAL A 221 -4.37 -22.65 9.68
C VAL A 221 -3.76 -23.24 8.42
N ASN A 222 -4.09 -22.65 7.27
CA ASN A 222 -3.56 -23.06 5.98
C ASN A 222 -2.16 -22.48 5.78
N VAL A 223 -1.26 -23.27 5.23
CA VAL A 223 0.12 -22.87 5.04
C VAL A 223 0.39 -22.49 3.59
N ILE A 224 1.19 -21.44 3.40
CA ILE A 224 1.78 -21.07 2.13
C ILE A 224 3.24 -21.50 2.18
N ARG A 225 3.73 -22.26 1.19
CA ARG A 225 5.07 -22.84 1.20
C ARG A 225 5.81 -22.62 -0.11
N LEU A 226 7.13 -22.59 -0.01
CA LEU A 226 8.03 -22.61 -1.17
C LEU A 226 8.30 -24.05 -1.58
N PHE A 227 8.02 -24.36 -2.84
CA PHE A 227 8.38 -25.65 -3.46
C PHE A 227 9.49 -25.42 -4.48
N ARG A 228 10.58 -26.16 -4.37
CA ARG A 228 11.73 -26.05 -5.26
C ARG A 228 11.32 -26.38 -6.70
N GLY A 229 11.57 -25.47 -7.62
CA GLY A 229 11.20 -25.60 -9.03
C GLY A 229 9.73 -25.30 -9.36
N GLU A 230 8.86 -25.09 -8.36
CA GLU A 230 7.44 -24.85 -8.57
C GLU A 230 6.96 -23.48 -8.01
N GLY A 231 7.80 -22.82 -7.22
CA GLY A 231 7.52 -21.51 -6.64
C GLY A 231 6.73 -21.56 -5.32
N ILE A 232 6.21 -20.42 -4.91
CA ILE A 232 5.46 -20.27 -3.67
C ILE A 232 4.00 -20.61 -3.92
N LYS A 233 3.48 -21.60 -3.20
CA LYS A 233 2.12 -22.12 -3.39
C LYS A 233 1.30 -22.07 -2.12
N VAL A 234 0.00 -21.89 -2.31
CA VAL A 234 -1.00 -22.13 -1.28
C VAL A 234 -1.13 -23.64 -1.06
N TRP A 235 -0.84 -24.11 0.14
CA TRP A 235 -0.77 -25.55 0.47
C TRP A 235 -1.73 -25.94 1.59
N GLY A 236 -2.98 -25.47 1.48
CA GLY A 236 -4.07 -25.79 2.40
C GLY A 236 -5.36 -25.09 1.98
N ALA A 237 -6.49 -25.72 2.29
CA ALA A 237 -7.82 -25.17 2.05
C ALA A 237 -8.82 -25.64 3.14
N ARG A 238 -8.44 -25.46 4.40
CA ARG A 238 -9.31 -25.74 5.55
C ARG A 238 -9.92 -24.45 6.07
N THR A 239 -11.12 -24.55 6.58
CA THR A 239 -11.73 -23.50 7.41
C THR A 239 -11.06 -23.47 8.78
N LEU A 240 -11.32 -22.43 9.56
CA LEU A 240 -10.89 -22.37 10.95
C LEU A 240 -11.50 -23.49 11.81
N ASP A 241 -12.59 -24.11 11.39
CA ASP A 241 -13.24 -25.24 12.07
C ASP A 241 -12.59 -26.57 11.68
N GLY A 242 -11.33 -26.74 12.10
CA GLY A 242 -10.51 -27.89 11.74
C GLY A 242 -11.01 -29.23 12.24
N ASN A 243 -11.81 -29.27 13.31
CA ASN A 243 -12.35 -30.48 13.91
C ASN A 243 -13.72 -30.88 13.34
N SER A 244 -14.40 -29.99 12.60
CA SER A 244 -15.68 -30.32 11.98
C SER A 244 -15.51 -31.38 10.90
N LEU A 245 -16.36 -32.38 10.89
CA LEU A 245 -16.40 -33.38 9.82
C LEU A 245 -17.02 -32.81 8.55
N ASP A 246 -18.03 -31.94 8.70
CA ASP A 246 -18.81 -31.41 7.58
C ASP A 246 -18.20 -30.11 7.00
N TRP A 247 -17.65 -29.24 7.86
CA TRP A 247 -17.29 -27.87 7.49
C TRP A 247 -15.80 -27.56 7.48
N ARG A 248 -14.94 -28.57 7.67
CA ARG A 248 -13.48 -28.36 7.72
C ARG A 248 -12.87 -27.85 6.43
N TYR A 249 -13.52 -28.01 5.28
CA TYR A 249 -12.97 -27.65 3.97
C TYR A 249 -13.62 -26.40 3.38
N VAL A 250 -12.79 -25.46 2.95
CA VAL A 250 -13.20 -24.18 2.36
C VAL A 250 -14.10 -24.39 1.13
N ASN A 251 -13.72 -25.32 0.24
CA ASN A 251 -14.49 -25.57 -0.97
C ASN A 251 -15.89 -26.13 -0.66
N VAL A 252 -16.04 -26.99 0.32
CA VAL A 252 -17.35 -27.52 0.75
C VAL A 252 -18.23 -26.38 1.27
N ARG A 253 -17.71 -25.60 2.22
CA ARG A 253 -18.45 -24.49 2.82
C ARG A 253 -18.86 -23.45 1.77
N ARG A 254 -17.94 -23.06 0.88
CA ARG A 254 -18.22 -22.09 -0.18
C ARG A 254 -19.21 -22.61 -1.21
N THR A 255 -19.13 -23.87 -1.57
CA THR A 255 -20.10 -24.49 -2.49
C THR A 255 -21.50 -24.43 -1.92
N LEU A 256 -21.69 -24.77 -0.64
CA LEU A 256 -22.99 -24.70 -0.02
C LEU A 256 -23.52 -23.28 0.09
N LEU A 257 -22.68 -22.32 0.47
CA LEU A 257 -23.07 -20.91 0.45
C LEU A 257 -23.49 -20.42 -0.94
N PHE A 258 -22.78 -20.85 -1.99
CA PHE A 258 -23.13 -20.56 -3.37
C PHE A 258 -24.50 -21.16 -3.75
N LEU A 259 -24.77 -22.42 -3.38
CA LEU A 259 -26.03 -23.08 -3.65
C LEU A 259 -27.18 -22.41 -2.88
N GLU A 260 -27.01 -22.17 -1.58
CA GLU A 260 -28.00 -21.52 -0.72
C GLU A 260 -28.38 -20.13 -1.26
N GLU A 261 -27.40 -19.28 -1.57
CA GLU A 261 -27.67 -17.93 -2.06
C GLU A 261 -28.29 -17.92 -3.48
N SER A 262 -27.85 -18.83 -4.35
CA SER A 262 -28.42 -18.98 -5.69
C SER A 262 -29.88 -19.43 -5.64
N ILE A 263 -30.20 -20.44 -4.81
CA ILE A 263 -31.57 -20.93 -4.62
C ILE A 263 -32.45 -19.85 -3.97
N LYS A 264 -31.96 -19.19 -2.95
CA LYS A 264 -32.65 -18.08 -2.28
C LYS A 264 -32.99 -16.96 -3.25
N ASN A 265 -32.06 -16.57 -4.10
CA ASN A 265 -32.30 -15.52 -5.11
C ASN A 265 -33.32 -15.96 -6.16
N ALA A 266 -33.25 -17.20 -6.63
CA ALA A 266 -34.21 -17.73 -7.56
C ALA A 266 -35.61 -17.89 -6.92
N ALA A 267 -35.70 -18.28 -5.65
CA ALA A 267 -36.94 -18.42 -4.91
C ALA A 267 -37.71 -17.10 -4.72
N ARG A 268 -37.01 -15.94 -4.86
CA ARG A 268 -37.69 -14.62 -4.83
C ARG A 268 -38.78 -14.46 -5.86
N ALA A 269 -38.69 -15.17 -6.98
CA ALA A 269 -39.73 -15.14 -8.01
C ALA A 269 -41.06 -15.74 -7.54
N TYR A 270 -41.06 -16.55 -6.46
CA TYR A 270 -42.25 -17.19 -5.91
C TYR A 270 -42.79 -16.48 -4.66
N VAL A 271 -42.24 -15.35 -4.28
CA VAL A 271 -42.76 -14.52 -3.18
C VAL A 271 -44.09 -13.95 -3.61
N PHE A 272 -45.11 -14.10 -2.78
CA PHE A 272 -46.52 -13.77 -3.01
C PHE A 272 -47.29 -14.70 -3.97
N GLU A 273 -46.67 -15.78 -4.50
CA GLU A 273 -47.42 -16.79 -5.22
C GLU A 273 -48.35 -17.59 -4.28
N PRO A 274 -49.51 -18.06 -4.78
CA PRO A 274 -50.44 -18.87 -3.99
C PRO A 274 -49.76 -20.14 -3.45
N ASN A 275 -50.08 -20.52 -2.23
CA ASN A 275 -49.64 -21.78 -1.62
C ASN A 275 -50.35 -22.99 -2.23
N ALA A 276 -50.04 -23.31 -3.48
CA ALA A 276 -50.70 -24.34 -4.28
C ALA A 276 -49.69 -25.38 -4.79
N ALA A 277 -50.19 -26.57 -5.14
CA ALA A 277 -49.35 -27.67 -5.63
C ALA A 277 -48.50 -27.27 -6.87
N GLY A 278 -49.05 -26.45 -7.76
CA GLY A 278 -48.34 -25.95 -8.93
C GLY A 278 -47.09 -25.12 -8.56
N THR A 279 -47.19 -24.22 -7.58
CA THR A 279 -46.08 -23.41 -7.09
C THR A 279 -44.97 -24.28 -6.49
N TRP A 280 -45.31 -25.28 -5.72
CA TRP A 280 -44.38 -26.21 -5.12
C TRP A 280 -43.63 -27.06 -6.16
N ILE A 281 -44.35 -27.58 -7.16
CA ILE A 281 -43.77 -28.36 -8.25
C ILE A 281 -42.80 -27.49 -9.06
N ASN A 282 -43.20 -26.28 -9.41
CA ASN A 282 -42.35 -25.37 -10.18
C ASN A 282 -41.05 -25.00 -9.41
N MET A 283 -41.17 -24.68 -8.13
CA MET A 283 -40.01 -24.37 -7.29
C MET A 283 -39.09 -25.59 -7.15
N LYS A 284 -39.65 -26.80 -6.92
CA LYS A 284 -38.88 -28.04 -6.86
C LYS A 284 -38.13 -28.30 -8.17
N CYS A 285 -38.79 -28.22 -9.30
CA CYS A 285 -38.17 -28.43 -10.62
C CYS A 285 -37.06 -27.41 -10.90
N MET A 286 -37.26 -26.14 -10.52
CA MET A 286 -36.25 -25.10 -10.66
C MET A 286 -35.00 -25.46 -9.84
N ILE A 287 -35.15 -25.85 -8.57
CA ILE A 287 -34.03 -26.23 -7.69
C ILE A 287 -33.32 -27.49 -8.23
N GLU A 288 -34.06 -28.52 -8.60
CA GLU A 288 -33.50 -29.76 -9.16
C GLU A 288 -32.72 -29.49 -10.45
N ASN A 289 -33.25 -28.70 -11.36
CA ASN A 289 -32.54 -28.34 -12.61
C ASN A 289 -31.26 -27.57 -12.35
N PHE A 290 -31.25 -26.64 -11.38
CA PHE A 290 -30.08 -25.92 -10.96
C PHE A 290 -29.03 -26.88 -10.37
N LEU A 291 -29.39 -27.74 -9.44
CA LEU A 291 -28.48 -28.71 -8.82
C LEU A 291 -27.90 -29.69 -9.86
N ARG A 292 -28.72 -30.18 -10.79
CA ARG A 292 -28.29 -31.01 -11.94
C ARG A 292 -27.29 -30.26 -12.82
N SER A 293 -27.48 -28.97 -13.05
CA SER A 293 -26.52 -28.12 -13.79
C SER A 293 -25.16 -28.02 -13.07
N VAL A 294 -25.16 -27.86 -11.74
CA VAL A 294 -23.95 -27.83 -10.94
C VAL A 294 -23.25 -29.19 -10.95
N TRP A 295 -24.01 -30.27 -10.80
CA TRP A 295 -23.48 -31.63 -10.87
C TRP A 295 -22.82 -31.93 -12.22
N LYS A 296 -23.48 -31.60 -13.36
CA LYS A 296 -22.90 -31.76 -14.71
C LYS A 296 -21.59 -31.03 -14.90
N ARG A 297 -21.38 -29.91 -14.21
CA ARG A 297 -20.13 -29.16 -14.19
C ARG A 297 -19.08 -29.70 -13.23
N GLY A 298 -19.38 -30.80 -12.53
CA GLY A 298 -18.51 -31.46 -11.56
C GLY A 298 -18.49 -30.81 -10.18
N GLY A 299 -19.48 -29.96 -9.87
CA GLY A 299 -19.59 -29.28 -8.58
C GLY A 299 -20.19 -30.13 -7.45
N LEU A 300 -20.86 -31.20 -7.78
CA LEU A 300 -21.45 -32.17 -6.85
C LEU A 300 -20.97 -33.56 -7.19
N ALA A 301 -20.71 -34.37 -6.15
CA ALA A 301 -20.30 -35.77 -6.29
C ALA A 301 -21.51 -36.67 -6.54
N GLY A 302 -21.27 -37.83 -7.15
CA GLY A 302 -22.29 -38.85 -7.42
C GLY A 302 -22.25 -39.35 -8.87
N ALA A 303 -22.53 -40.61 -9.11
CA ALA A 303 -22.57 -41.20 -10.43
C ALA A 303 -23.84 -40.83 -11.22
N THR A 304 -24.90 -40.48 -10.52
CA THR A 304 -26.17 -40.02 -11.06
C THR A 304 -26.61 -38.74 -10.36
N PRO A 305 -27.37 -37.86 -11.05
CA PRO A 305 -27.84 -36.60 -10.48
C PRO A 305 -28.85 -36.80 -9.38
#